data_e9511af4934895c62617ca96eb8b27b1
#
_entry.id   e9511af4934895c62617ca96eb8b27b1
#
_cell.length_a   1.000
_cell.length_b   1.000
_cell.length_c   1.000
_cell.angle_alpha   90.00
_cell.angle_beta   90.00
_cell.angle_gamma   90.00
#
_symmetry.space_group_name_H-M   'P 1'
#
loop_
_entity.id
_entity.type
_entity.pdbx_description
1 polymer ?
#
loop_
_entity_poly.entity_id
_entity_poly.type
_entity_poly.pdbx_seq_one_letter_code
_entity_poly.pdbx_strand_id
1 'polypeptide(L)'
;EVWSWFYIVSQDIWILALIFVMAVSKYGSLKLGKDDEPPEYSFVTWFSMLFSAGVAIGLFYYSVAEPVWHYKGWGGARWAHGEKGYGNDNEDATHALMISWYHWGLHGWIPYTTMGAVLAIMSHRRGFPLTIRYVFWPLIGDRCYGWMGDAVDVLSIVTTIFGVCTSLGLGAMQVNQG
;
A
#
# COMPACT_ATOMS: atom_id res chain seq x y z
N GLU A 1 10.71 -13.69 12.77
CA GLU A 1 11.68 -13.91 11.67
C GLU A 1 11.32 -15.13 10.79
N VAL A 2 10.70 -16.19 11.35
CA VAL A 2 10.43 -17.44 10.61
C VAL A 2 9.43 -17.23 9.43
N TRP A 3 8.56 -16.25 9.49
CA TRP A 3 7.51 -16.01 8.50
C TRP A 3 7.74 -14.78 7.59
N SER A 4 8.82 -14.03 7.77
CA SER A 4 9.07 -12.81 6.99
C SER A 4 9.17 -13.08 5.49
N TRP A 5 9.81 -14.17 5.07
CA TRP A 5 9.89 -14.59 3.68
C TRP A 5 8.52 -14.81 3.03
N PHE A 6 7.54 -15.31 3.82
CA PHE A 6 6.19 -15.56 3.31
C PHE A 6 5.49 -14.27 2.89
N TYR A 7 5.64 -13.20 3.69
CA TYR A 7 5.08 -11.88 3.33
C TYR A 7 5.71 -11.35 2.06
N ILE A 8 7.02 -11.45 1.91
CA ILE A 8 7.75 -11.00 0.72
C ILE A 8 7.27 -11.75 -0.52
N VAL A 9 7.34 -13.07 -0.49
CA VAL A 9 6.94 -13.92 -1.61
C VAL A 9 5.46 -13.75 -1.96
N SER A 10 4.59 -13.58 -0.98
CA SER A 10 3.17 -13.34 -1.23
C SER A 10 2.93 -12.02 -1.97
N GLN A 11 3.65 -10.94 -1.63
CA GLN A 11 3.58 -9.67 -2.34
C GLN A 11 4.05 -9.80 -3.79
N ASP A 12 5.17 -10.50 -4.02
CA ASP A 12 5.69 -10.73 -5.37
C ASP A 12 4.70 -11.52 -6.23
N ILE A 13 4.08 -12.57 -5.67
CA ILE A 13 3.04 -13.34 -6.36
C ILE A 13 1.86 -12.44 -6.74
N TRP A 14 1.41 -11.58 -5.84
CA TRP A 14 0.30 -10.67 -6.11
C TRP A 14 0.64 -9.64 -7.19
N ILE A 15 1.86 -9.08 -7.19
CA ILE A 15 2.33 -8.17 -8.25
C ILE A 15 2.24 -8.87 -9.60
N LEU A 16 2.86 -10.05 -9.72
CA LEU A 16 2.87 -10.81 -10.97
C LEU A 16 1.46 -11.20 -11.41
N ALA A 17 0.62 -11.65 -10.48
CA ALA A 17 -0.77 -12.01 -10.77
C ALA A 17 -1.56 -10.79 -11.28
N LEU A 18 -1.45 -9.63 -10.65
CA LEU A 18 -2.14 -8.41 -11.10
C LEU A 18 -1.65 -7.94 -12.46
N ILE A 19 -0.34 -7.90 -12.69
CA ILE A 19 0.24 -7.52 -13.99
C ILE A 19 -0.26 -8.50 -15.07
N PHE A 20 -0.22 -9.80 -14.81
CA PHE A 20 -0.69 -10.80 -15.75
C PHE A 20 -2.18 -10.63 -16.06
N VAL A 21 -3.02 -10.48 -15.02
CA VAL A 21 -4.47 -10.30 -15.21
C VAL A 21 -4.76 -9.02 -16.00
N MET A 22 -4.08 -7.92 -15.71
CA MET A 22 -4.31 -6.65 -16.41
C MET A 22 -3.76 -6.64 -17.84
N ALA A 23 -2.60 -7.26 -18.07
CA ALA A 23 -1.94 -7.21 -19.37
C ALA A 23 -2.44 -8.24 -20.38
N VAL A 24 -2.81 -9.45 -19.92
CA VAL A 24 -3.05 -10.62 -20.79
C VAL A 24 -4.51 -11.05 -20.80
N SER A 25 -5.25 -10.78 -19.73
CA SER A 25 -6.63 -11.25 -19.64
C SER A 25 -7.65 -10.24 -20.16
N LYS A 26 -8.82 -10.74 -20.53
CA LYS A 26 -10.00 -9.91 -20.88
C LYS A 26 -10.44 -8.96 -19.76
N TYR A 27 -9.98 -9.20 -18.55
CA TYR A 27 -10.32 -8.35 -17.39
C TYR A 27 -9.52 -7.06 -17.34
N GLY A 28 -8.41 -6.95 -18.07
CA GLY A 28 -7.65 -5.70 -18.18
C GLY A 28 -8.43 -4.54 -18.80
N SER A 29 -9.43 -4.84 -19.63
CA SER A 29 -10.34 -3.85 -20.20
C SER A 29 -11.60 -3.60 -19.36
N LEU A 30 -11.72 -4.26 -18.20
CA LEU A 30 -12.90 -4.10 -17.35
C LEU A 30 -12.95 -2.68 -16.77
N LYS A 31 -14.00 -1.95 -17.09
CA LYS A 31 -14.27 -0.67 -16.48
C LYS A 31 -14.74 -0.88 -15.04
N LEU A 32 -14.09 -0.24 -14.08
CA LEU A 32 -14.45 -0.38 -12.66
C LEU A 32 -15.76 0.31 -12.30
N GLY A 33 -16.07 1.46 -12.96
CA GLY A 33 -17.35 2.12 -12.87
C GLY A 33 -18.44 1.46 -13.78
N LYS A 34 -19.59 2.10 -13.93
CA LYS A 34 -20.65 1.67 -14.85
C LYS A 34 -20.19 1.77 -16.30
N ASP A 35 -20.74 0.94 -17.18
CA ASP A 35 -20.29 0.88 -18.59
C ASP A 35 -20.59 2.16 -19.38
N ASP A 36 -21.70 2.80 -19.07
CA ASP A 36 -22.22 4.03 -19.68
C ASP A 36 -21.71 5.32 -19.04
N GLU A 37 -21.03 5.25 -17.92
CA GLU A 37 -20.58 6.41 -17.16
C GLU A 37 -19.26 6.97 -17.72
N PRO A 38 -19.21 8.22 -18.21
CA PRO A 38 -17.98 8.84 -18.66
C PRO A 38 -17.05 9.15 -17.48
N PRO A 39 -15.74 9.31 -17.71
CA PRO A 39 -14.83 9.80 -16.68
C PRO A 39 -15.26 11.17 -16.17
N GLU A 40 -15.40 11.33 -14.86
CA GLU A 40 -15.80 12.58 -14.21
C GLU A 40 -14.74 13.68 -14.35
N TYR A 41 -13.47 13.28 -14.33
CA TYR A 41 -12.33 14.19 -14.38
C TYR A 41 -11.48 13.98 -15.63
N SER A 42 -10.82 15.04 -16.07
CA SER A 42 -9.76 14.92 -17.09
C SER A 42 -8.62 14.05 -16.56
N PHE A 43 -7.87 13.42 -17.47
CA PHE A 43 -6.73 12.58 -17.08
C PHE A 43 -5.72 13.33 -16.18
N VAL A 44 -5.41 14.60 -16.49
CA VAL A 44 -4.47 15.40 -15.69
C VAL A 44 -5.03 15.68 -14.29
N THR A 45 -6.32 16.04 -14.20
CA THR A 45 -6.97 16.29 -12.91
C THR A 45 -6.98 15.02 -12.06
N TRP A 46 -7.40 13.91 -12.63
CA TRP A 46 -7.43 12.60 -11.98
C TRP A 46 -6.03 12.18 -11.50
N PHE A 47 -5.01 12.31 -12.36
CA PHE A 47 -3.64 12.00 -12.01
C PHE A 47 -3.14 12.88 -10.85
N SER A 48 -3.41 14.18 -10.91
CA SER A 48 -3.01 15.12 -9.85
C SER A 48 -3.66 14.82 -8.51
N MET A 49 -4.93 14.43 -8.50
CA MET A 49 -5.65 14.02 -7.29
C MET A 49 -5.03 12.76 -6.68
N LEU A 50 -4.77 11.73 -7.49
CA LEU A 50 -4.14 10.49 -7.03
C LEU A 50 -2.71 10.74 -6.56
N PHE A 51 -1.95 11.54 -7.28
CA PHE A 51 -0.59 11.91 -6.91
C PHE A 51 -0.57 12.65 -5.56
N SER A 52 -1.45 13.62 -5.36
CA SER A 52 -1.56 14.36 -4.09
C SER A 52 -1.94 13.47 -2.92
N ALA A 53 -2.81 12.47 -3.15
CA ALA A 53 -3.19 11.52 -2.12
C ALA A 53 -2.09 10.48 -1.84
N GLY A 54 -1.34 10.06 -2.87
CA GLY A 54 -0.29 9.04 -2.75
C GLY A 54 1.03 9.58 -2.22
N VAL A 55 1.41 10.79 -2.61
CA VAL A 55 2.62 11.48 -2.13
C VAL A 55 2.31 12.15 -0.79
N ALA A 56 1.99 11.34 0.20
CA ALA A 56 1.72 11.78 1.55
C ALA A 56 3.01 12.15 2.30
N ILE A 57 2.85 12.83 3.41
CA ILE A 57 3.93 13.24 4.33
C ILE A 57 4.87 12.08 4.67
N GLY A 58 4.33 10.86 4.85
CA GLY A 58 5.12 9.67 5.12
C GLY A 58 6.14 9.37 4.02
N LEU A 59 5.76 9.47 2.74
CA LEU A 59 6.68 9.26 1.63
C LEU A 59 7.79 10.30 1.62
N PHE A 60 7.47 11.58 1.82
CA PHE A 60 8.48 12.64 1.90
C PHE A 60 9.44 12.44 3.06
N TYR A 61 8.93 12.11 4.23
CA TYR A 61 9.74 11.88 5.41
C TYR A 61 10.66 10.67 5.23
N TYR A 62 10.11 9.53 4.86
CA TYR A 62 10.86 8.27 4.76
C TYR A 62 11.72 8.15 3.51
N SER A 63 11.45 8.92 2.46
CA SER A 63 12.34 8.95 1.27
C SER A 63 13.77 9.37 1.60
N VAL A 64 13.94 10.15 2.66
CA VAL A 64 15.25 10.57 3.16
C VAL A 64 15.66 9.81 4.43
N ALA A 65 14.74 9.70 5.38
CA ALA A 65 15.04 9.11 6.68
C ALA A 65 15.40 7.61 6.57
N GLU A 66 14.66 6.86 5.78
CA GLU A 66 14.84 5.41 5.69
C GLU A 66 16.18 5.00 5.06
N PRO A 67 16.60 5.53 3.89
CA PRO A 67 17.94 5.25 3.36
C PRO A 67 19.06 5.60 4.34
N VAL A 68 18.94 6.74 5.02
CA VAL A 68 19.94 7.17 6.00
C VAL A 68 19.96 6.22 7.21
N TRP A 69 18.81 5.80 7.70
CA TRP A 69 18.73 4.87 8.82
C TRP A 69 19.34 3.51 8.48
N HIS A 70 19.05 2.97 7.32
CA HIS A 70 19.65 1.72 6.87
C HIS A 70 21.15 1.83 6.67
N TYR A 71 21.62 2.92 6.06
CA TYR A 71 23.04 3.18 5.87
C TYR A 71 23.81 3.34 7.19
N LYS A 72 23.23 4.06 8.16
CA LYS A 72 23.84 4.31 9.47
C LYS A 72 23.54 3.23 10.51
N GLY A 73 22.64 2.30 10.22
CA GLY A 73 22.18 1.30 11.17
C GLY A 73 21.41 1.84 12.36
N TRP A 74 20.75 2.99 12.20
CA TRP A 74 19.98 3.62 13.27
C TRP A 74 18.60 2.99 13.45
N GLY A 75 18.00 3.18 14.64
CA GLY A 75 16.61 2.75 14.91
C GLY A 75 16.36 1.25 14.88
N GLY A 76 17.39 0.43 15.02
CA GLY A 76 17.26 -1.02 14.91
C GLY A 76 17.21 -1.52 13.46
N ALA A 77 17.39 -0.64 12.49
CA ALA A 77 17.49 -0.96 11.07
C ALA A 77 18.80 -1.67 10.70
N ARG A 78 19.40 -2.37 11.64
CA ARG A 78 20.58 -3.23 11.41
C ARG A 78 20.14 -4.47 10.67
N TRP A 79 20.21 -4.40 9.37
CA TRP A 79 19.82 -5.50 8.52
C TRP A 79 20.90 -6.56 8.43
N ALA A 80 20.45 -7.77 8.64
CA ALA A 80 20.99 -9.06 8.22
C ALA A 80 22.50 -9.32 8.35
N HIS A 81 23.35 -8.32 8.28
CA HIS A 81 24.81 -8.48 8.25
C HIS A 81 25.50 -8.04 9.54
N GLY A 82 24.71 -7.76 10.59
CA GLY A 82 25.24 -7.44 11.91
C GLY A 82 25.87 -6.04 12.00
N GLU A 83 26.76 -5.87 12.95
CA GLU A 83 27.36 -4.58 13.30
C GLU A 83 28.39 -4.04 12.27
N LYS A 84 28.73 -4.81 11.25
CA LYS A 84 29.87 -4.54 10.35
C LYS A 84 29.49 -3.96 8.98
N GLY A 85 28.20 -3.82 8.65
CA GLY A 85 27.79 -3.43 7.30
C GLY A 85 28.16 -4.46 6.22
N TYR A 86 28.09 -4.07 4.96
CA TYR A 86 28.40 -4.95 3.81
C TYR A 86 29.88 -4.96 3.41
N GLY A 87 30.70 -4.15 4.04
CA GLY A 87 32.15 -4.15 3.85
C GLY A 87 32.76 -2.86 3.33
N ASN A 88 31.98 -2.01 2.64
CA ASN A 88 32.40 -0.67 2.23
C ASN A 88 31.23 0.28 2.11
N ASP A 89 31.50 1.60 2.15
CA ASP A 89 30.49 2.65 2.14
C ASP A 89 29.57 2.63 0.90
N ASN A 90 30.09 2.23 -0.25
CA ASN A 90 29.30 2.17 -1.49
C ASN A 90 28.33 0.99 -1.49
N GLU A 91 28.75 -0.17 -0.98
CA GLU A 91 27.87 -1.32 -0.83
C GLU A 91 26.78 -1.06 0.21
N ASP A 92 27.13 -0.50 1.35
CA ASP A 92 26.18 -0.14 2.41
C ASP A 92 25.14 0.87 1.91
N ALA A 93 25.56 1.88 1.16
CA ALA A 93 24.66 2.85 0.54
C ALA A 93 23.75 2.20 -0.51
N THR A 94 24.28 1.32 -1.33
CA THR A 94 23.51 0.59 -2.34
C THR A 94 22.44 -0.28 -1.69
N HIS A 95 22.78 -1.02 -0.66
CA HIS A 95 21.82 -1.86 0.07
C HIS A 95 20.76 -1.03 0.79
N ALA A 96 21.14 0.08 1.42
CA ALA A 96 20.20 0.99 2.05
C ALA A 96 19.15 1.53 1.06
N LEU A 97 19.61 1.93 -0.14
CA LEU A 97 18.72 2.35 -1.21
C LEU A 97 17.85 1.20 -1.73
N MET A 98 18.39 0.01 -1.94
CA MET A 98 17.63 -1.17 -2.38
C MET A 98 16.48 -1.49 -1.41
N ILE A 99 16.72 -1.46 -0.11
CA ILE A 99 15.69 -1.71 0.91
C ILE A 99 14.61 -0.64 0.83
N SER A 100 14.99 0.64 0.74
CA SER A 100 14.05 1.74 0.63
C SER A 100 13.20 1.64 -0.64
N TRP A 101 13.81 1.31 -1.78
CA TRP A 101 13.09 1.06 -3.03
C TRP A 101 12.16 -0.14 -2.94
N TYR A 102 12.54 -1.18 -2.23
CA TYR A 102 11.67 -2.34 -1.98
C TYR A 102 10.44 -1.94 -1.18
N HIS A 103 10.61 -1.18 -0.10
CA HIS A 103 9.48 -0.76 0.76
C HIS A 103 8.53 0.22 0.08
N TRP A 104 9.06 1.17 -0.71
CA TRP A 104 8.28 2.25 -1.33
C TRP A 104 8.01 2.05 -2.83
N GLY A 105 8.55 0.99 -3.43
CA GLY A 105 8.29 0.61 -4.80
C GLY A 105 6.95 -0.12 -4.96
N LEU A 106 6.83 -0.91 -6.02
CA LEU A 106 5.59 -1.61 -6.36
C LEU A 106 5.05 -2.47 -5.22
N HIS A 107 5.92 -3.09 -4.43
CA HIS A 107 5.55 -3.96 -3.31
C HIS A 107 4.67 -3.26 -2.29
N GLY A 108 5.03 -2.03 -1.91
CA GLY A 108 4.26 -1.24 -0.95
C GLY A 108 2.86 -0.85 -1.44
N TRP A 109 2.65 -0.76 -2.75
CA TRP A 109 1.39 -0.30 -3.34
C TRP A 109 0.42 -1.42 -3.71
N ILE A 110 0.88 -2.66 -3.76
CA ILE A 110 0.03 -3.82 -4.12
C ILE A 110 -1.17 -4.01 -3.21
N PRO A 111 -1.06 -3.96 -1.88
CA PRO A 111 -2.22 -4.08 -1.01
C PRO A 111 -3.28 -3.02 -1.31
N TYR A 112 -2.87 -1.78 -1.56
CA TYR A 112 -3.78 -0.68 -1.90
C TYR A 112 -4.47 -0.90 -3.24
N THR A 113 -3.71 -1.29 -4.26
CA THR A 113 -4.26 -1.56 -5.60
C THR A 113 -5.25 -2.71 -5.57
N THR A 114 -4.90 -3.81 -4.89
CA THR A 114 -5.77 -4.97 -4.76
C THR A 114 -7.05 -4.63 -4.00
N MET A 115 -6.92 -3.98 -2.85
CA MET A 115 -8.07 -3.58 -2.03
C MET A 115 -8.97 -2.61 -2.78
N GLY A 116 -8.38 -1.59 -3.41
CA GLY A 116 -9.12 -0.59 -4.20
C GLY A 116 -9.86 -1.21 -5.38
N ALA A 117 -9.22 -2.12 -6.12
CA ALA A 117 -9.86 -2.80 -7.25
C ALA A 117 -11.04 -3.68 -6.81
N VAL A 118 -10.87 -4.49 -5.75
CA VAL A 118 -11.96 -5.33 -5.25
C VAL A 118 -13.09 -4.45 -4.70
N LEU A 119 -12.78 -3.41 -3.94
CA LEU A 119 -13.78 -2.50 -3.39
C LEU A 119 -14.57 -1.80 -4.51
N ALA A 120 -13.90 -1.34 -5.57
CA ALA A 120 -14.55 -0.74 -6.73
C ALA A 120 -15.47 -1.72 -7.45
N ILE A 121 -15.05 -2.95 -7.68
CA ILE A 121 -15.87 -4.00 -8.29
C ILE A 121 -17.10 -4.30 -7.42
N MET A 122 -16.91 -4.46 -6.12
CA MET A 122 -18.01 -4.78 -5.21
C MET A 122 -19.03 -3.64 -5.13
N SER A 123 -18.56 -2.40 -5.08
CA SER A 123 -19.44 -1.23 -4.99
C SER A 123 -20.09 -0.90 -6.35
N HIS A 124 -19.31 -0.66 -7.39
CA HIS A 124 -19.84 -0.16 -8.67
C HIS A 124 -20.47 -1.25 -9.53
N ARG A 125 -19.95 -2.48 -9.51
CA ARG A 125 -20.44 -3.58 -10.34
C ARG A 125 -21.45 -4.49 -9.63
N ARG A 126 -21.33 -4.66 -8.32
CA ARG A 126 -22.22 -5.51 -7.52
C ARG A 126 -23.25 -4.73 -6.71
N GLY A 127 -23.12 -3.40 -6.62
CA GLY A 127 -24.06 -2.53 -5.91
C GLY A 127 -23.98 -2.62 -4.38
N PHE A 128 -22.89 -3.16 -3.83
CA PHE A 128 -22.69 -3.16 -2.39
C PHE A 128 -22.29 -1.78 -1.88
N PRO A 129 -22.59 -1.45 -0.62
CA PRO A 129 -22.06 -0.25 0.02
C PRO A 129 -20.52 -0.21 0.01
N LEU A 130 -19.95 1.00 -0.07
CA LEU A 130 -18.52 1.23 -0.11
C LEU A 130 -17.90 1.06 1.29
N THR A 131 -17.85 -0.19 1.78
CA THR A 131 -17.24 -0.56 3.07
C THR A 131 -16.35 -1.78 2.93
N ILE A 132 -15.34 -1.87 3.79
CA ILE A 132 -14.30 -2.92 3.70
C ILE A 132 -14.90 -4.32 3.91
N ARG A 133 -15.96 -4.47 4.68
CA ARG A 133 -16.62 -5.77 4.89
C ARG A 133 -16.99 -6.48 3.59
N TYR A 134 -17.39 -5.75 2.57
CA TYR A 134 -17.82 -6.33 1.29
C TYR A 134 -16.66 -6.77 0.38
N VAL A 135 -15.44 -6.35 0.67
CA VAL A 135 -14.25 -6.94 0.03
C VAL A 135 -14.13 -8.43 0.36
N PHE A 136 -14.58 -8.83 1.53
CA PHE A 136 -14.56 -10.22 1.99
C PHE A 136 -15.82 -11.00 1.61
N TRP A 137 -16.83 -10.37 1.02
CA TRP A 137 -18.05 -11.06 0.63
C TRP A 137 -17.82 -12.29 -0.25
N PRO A 138 -16.90 -12.29 -1.25
CA PRO A 138 -16.62 -13.49 -2.05
C PRO A 138 -16.10 -14.68 -1.23
N LEU A 139 -15.54 -14.43 -0.06
CA LEU A 139 -14.97 -15.46 0.82
C LEU A 139 -15.96 -15.93 1.91
N ILE A 140 -16.67 -14.99 2.53
CA ILE A 140 -17.54 -15.28 3.70
C ILE A 140 -19.04 -15.14 3.41
N GLY A 141 -19.41 -14.69 2.21
CA GLY A 141 -20.80 -14.56 1.79
C GLY A 141 -21.64 -13.68 2.72
N ASP A 142 -22.87 -14.10 3.00
CA ASP A 142 -23.82 -13.34 3.81
C ASP A 142 -23.40 -13.15 5.29
N ARG A 143 -22.34 -13.83 5.74
CA ARG A 143 -21.75 -13.57 7.06
C ARG A 143 -21.19 -12.15 7.20
N CYS A 144 -20.99 -11.44 6.09
CA CYS A 144 -20.67 -10.00 6.09
C CYS A 144 -21.74 -9.12 6.76
N TYR A 145 -23.01 -9.58 6.80
CA TYR A 145 -24.10 -8.85 7.46
C TYR A 145 -24.16 -9.05 8.97
N GLY A 146 -23.35 -9.97 9.51
CA GLY A 146 -23.29 -10.25 10.92
C GLY A 146 -22.02 -9.75 11.58
N TRP A 147 -21.75 -10.25 12.78
CA TRP A 147 -20.62 -9.88 13.62
C TRP A 147 -19.25 -9.95 12.92
N MET A 148 -19.09 -10.86 11.96
CA MET A 148 -17.83 -10.98 11.20
C MET A 148 -17.58 -9.72 10.34
N GLY A 149 -18.62 -9.23 9.68
CA GLY A 149 -18.52 -7.97 8.93
C GLY A 149 -18.29 -6.76 9.86
N ASP A 150 -18.96 -6.73 11.01
CA ASP A 150 -18.77 -5.68 12.01
C ASP A 150 -17.33 -5.67 12.53
N ALA A 151 -16.76 -6.84 12.80
CA ALA A 151 -15.37 -6.97 13.22
C ALA A 151 -14.39 -6.45 12.16
N VAL A 152 -14.63 -6.76 10.88
CA VAL A 152 -13.82 -6.23 9.77
C VAL A 152 -13.89 -4.71 9.71
N ASP A 153 -15.08 -4.12 9.78
CA ASP A 153 -15.23 -2.67 9.72
C ASP A 153 -14.61 -1.98 10.93
N VAL A 154 -14.78 -2.52 12.15
CA VAL A 154 -14.13 -1.97 13.34
C VAL A 154 -12.61 -2.01 13.22
N LEU A 155 -12.04 -3.13 12.79
CA LEU A 155 -10.60 -3.24 12.55
C LEU A 155 -10.11 -2.24 11.51
N SER A 156 -10.86 -2.05 10.42
CA SER A 156 -10.55 -1.07 9.38
C SER A 156 -10.55 0.35 9.94
N ILE A 157 -11.53 0.72 10.73
CA ILE A 157 -11.62 2.05 11.36
C ILE A 157 -10.45 2.26 12.30
N VAL A 158 -10.16 1.29 13.16
CA VAL A 158 -9.06 1.36 14.12
C VAL A 158 -7.72 1.53 13.41
N THR A 159 -7.43 0.71 12.40
CA THR A 159 -6.18 0.84 11.63
C THR A 159 -6.08 2.16 10.88
N THR A 160 -7.19 2.66 10.34
CA THR A 160 -7.24 3.96 9.68
C THR A 160 -6.94 5.09 10.65
N ILE A 161 -7.52 5.08 11.85
CA ILE A 161 -7.24 6.09 12.89
C ILE A 161 -5.75 6.11 13.23
N PHE A 162 -5.15 4.95 13.50
CA PHE A 162 -3.71 4.88 13.79
C PHE A 162 -2.85 5.36 12.63
N GLY A 163 -3.19 5.02 11.39
CA GLY A 163 -2.49 5.49 10.20
C GLY A 163 -2.56 7.01 10.03
N VAL A 164 -3.74 7.59 10.24
CA VAL A 164 -3.94 9.06 10.19
C VAL A 164 -3.16 9.75 11.30
N CYS A 165 -3.23 9.25 12.55
CA CYS A 165 -2.49 9.80 13.67
C CYS A 165 -0.97 9.81 13.42
N THR A 166 -0.43 8.72 12.87
CA THR A 166 0.99 8.62 12.50
C THR A 166 1.36 9.65 11.45
N SER A 167 0.58 9.76 10.38
CA SER A 167 0.82 10.72 9.29
C SER A 167 0.77 12.16 9.77
N LEU A 168 -0.24 12.51 10.57
CA LEU A 168 -0.36 13.85 11.16
C LEU A 168 0.78 14.16 12.12
N GLY A 169 1.21 13.18 12.93
CA GLY A 169 2.37 13.34 13.83
C GLY A 169 3.65 13.63 13.07
N LEU A 170 3.95 12.86 12.01
CA LEU A 170 5.11 13.08 11.16
C LEU A 170 5.03 14.45 10.46
N GLY A 171 3.85 14.84 9.98
CA GLY A 171 3.63 16.14 9.37
C GLY A 171 3.89 17.30 10.31
N ALA A 172 3.37 17.19 11.53
CA ALA A 172 3.62 18.21 12.55
C ALA A 172 5.12 18.34 12.90
N MET A 173 5.83 17.20 12.97
CA MET A 173 7.29 17.23 13.19
C MET A 173 8.03 17.89 12.03
N GLN A 174 7.67 17.61 10.78
CA GLN A 174 8.29 18.23 9.61
C GLN A 174 8.06 19.74 9.59
N VAL A 175 6.83 20.19 9.82
CA VAL A 175 6.51 21.63 9.86
C VAL A 175 7.26 22.35 11.00
N ASN A 176 7.44 21.68 12.13
CA ASN A 176 8.14 22.25 13.28
C ASN A 176 9.66 22.36 13.07
N GLN A 177 10.24 21.52 12.21
CA GLN A 177 11.69 21.50 11.94
C GLN A 177 12.09 22.24 10.65
N GLY A 178 11.17 22.48 9.75
CA GLY A 178 11.38 23.16 8.47
C GLY A 178 10.98 24.60 8.53
#